data_203c6b379e6b3ecd0a25cb99818b328e
#
_entry.id   203c6b379e6b3ecd0a25cb99818b328e
#
_cell.length_a   1.000
_cell.length_b   1.000
_cell.length_c   1.000
_cell.angle_alpha   90.00
_cell.angle_beta   90.00
_cell.angle_gamma   90.00
#
_symmetry.space_group_name_H-M   'P 1'
#
loop_
_entity.id
_entity.type
_entity.pdbx_description
1 polymer ?
#
loop_
_entity_poly.entity_id
_entity_poly.type
_entity_poly.pdbx_seq_one_letter_code
_entity_poly.pdbx_strand_id
1 'polypeptide(L)'
;GHVLGDYKNLSQLKEFAKNCDVITFEHELVPLSVIKGLEADGARVYPSSSAFEFSQDKAAMRKRLAGMPAPKSQLITDASAVTEFPVIAKKISGGYDGRGVWKVESPDHLAEILKENATLLIEELIDFDYEIAVMVARSPHGQATTWAPTQTIQRDGICVMTISPAPQLSNELSEKAQKLALDIANEIG
;
A
#
# COMPACT_ATOMS: atom_id res chain seq x y z
N GLY A 1 -25.15 -4.58 12.36
CA GLY A 1 -25.48 -3.20 12.70
C GLY A 1 -24.27 -2.32 12.50
N HIS A 2 -24.41 -1.00 12.67
CA HIS A 2 -23.29 -0.08 12.68
C HIS A 2 -23.26 0.68 14.01
N VAL A 3 -22.05 1.11 14.39
CA VAL A 3 -21.81 1.91 15.59
C VAL A 3 -21.10 3.18 15.14
N LEU A 4 -21.64 4.34 15.53
CA LEU A 4 -21.00 5.62 15.27
C LEU A 4 -19.84 5.80 16.26
N GLY A 5 -18.67 6.17 15.77
CA GLY A 5 -17.49 6.40 16.58
C GLY A 5 -16.32 6.97 15.80
N ASP A 6 -15.31 7.41 16.51
CA ASP A 6 -14.04 7.86 15.91
C ASP A 6 -13.05 6.69 15.86
N TYR A 7 -12.71 6.26 14.65
CA TYR A 7 -11.72 5.18 14.42
C TYR A 7 -10.29 5.53 14.89
N LYS A 8 -10.04 6.76 15.30
CA LYS A 8 -8.78 7.20 15.94
C LYS A 8 -8.82 7.10 17.46
N ASN A 9 -9.99 6.88 18.03
CA ASN A 9 -10.18 6.80 19.48
C ASN A 9 -10.09 5.34 19.95
N LEU A 10 -8.94 4.99 20.55
CA LEU A 10 -8.69 3.64 21.04
C LEU A 10 -9.75 3.14 22.03
N SER A 11 -10.24 3.99 22.95
CA SER A 11 -11.21 3.59 23.96
C SER A 11 -12.56 3.20 23.31
N GLN A 12 -13.00 3.97 22.32
CA GLN A 12 -14.23 3.66 21.58
C GLN A 12 -14.08 2.37 20.76
N LEU A 13 -12.92 2.16 20.14
CA LEU A 13 -12.65 0.95 19.38
C LEU A 13 -12.51 -0.28 20.26
N LYS A 14 -11.97 -0.17 21.47
CA LYS A 14 -11.95 -1.27 22.45
C LYS A 14 -13.37 -1.67 22.86
N GLU A 15 -14.27 -0.71 23.06
CA GLU A 15 -15.67 -1.00 23.40
C GLU A 15 -16.38 -1.67 22.21
N PHE A 16 -16.16 -1.18 21.00
CA PHE A 16 -16.65 -1.81 19.77
C PHE A 16 -16.13 -3.25 19.60
N ALA A 17 -14.85 -3.47 19.86
CA ALA A 17 -14.17 -4.77 19.72
C ALA A 17 -14.75 -5.87 20.59
N LYS A 18 -15.33 -5.53 21.76
CA LYS A 18 -15.97 -6.52 22.65
C LYS A 18 -17.12 -7.27 22.02
N ASN A 19 -17.72 -6.71 20.97
CA ASN A 19 -18.84 -7.30 20.24
C ASN A 19 -18.43 -7.93 18.92
N CYS A 20 -17.12 -8.08 18.66
CA CYS A 20 -16.58 -8.61 17.42
C CYS A 20 -15.70 -9.82 17.66
N ASP A 21 -15.89 -10.88 16.87
CA ASP A 21 -14.99 -12.04 16.89
C ASP A 21 -13.66 -11.72 16.21
N VAL A 22 -13.69 -10.86 15.20
CA VAL A 22 -12.54 -10.41 14.41
C VAL A 22 -12.75 -8.97 13.99
N ILE A 23 -11.68 -8.20 13.93
CA ILE A 23 -11.65 -6.83 13.40
C ILE A 23 -10.83 -6.83 12.12
N THR A 24 -11.33 -6.16 11.10
CA THR A 24 -10.62 -5.87 9.86
C THR A 24 -10.85 -4.41 9.45
N PHE A 25 -10.17 -3.96 8.41
CA PHE A 25 -10.18 -2.57 7.96
C PHE A 25 -10.66 -2.48 6.52
N GLU A 26 -11.40 -1.43 6.24
CA GLU A 26 -11.80 -1.07 4.88
C GLU A 26 -10.79 -0.11 4.25
N HIS A 27 -10.10 0.71 5.06
CA HIS A 27 -9.10 1.67 4.59
C HIS A 27 -7.88 1.73 5.53
N GLU A 28 -6.77 2.29 5.02
CA GLU A 28 -5.48 2.38 5.73
C GLU A 28 -5.36 3.57 6.70
N LEU A 29 -6.41 4.34 6.95
CA LEU A 29 -6.33 5.57 7.74
C LEU A 29 -6.40 5.37 9.26
N VAL A 30 -6.66 4.15 9.73
CA VAL A 30 -6.65 3.84 11.17
C VAL A 30 -5.24 3.94 11.72
N PRO A 31 -4.97 4.76 12.77
CA PRO A 31 -3.62 4.91 13.29
C PRO A 31 -3.03 3.58 13.78
N LEU A 32 -1.78 3.30 13.41
CA LEU A 32 -1.08 2.06 13.80
C LEU A 32 -1.04 1.88 15.33
N SER A 33 -0.91 2.97 16.11
CA SER A 33 -0.95 2.93 17.57
C SER A 33 -2.28 2.43 18.13
N VAL A 34 -3.38 2.72 17.43
CA VAL A 34 -4.72 2.25 17.79
C VAL A 34 -4.85 0.76 17.52
N ILE A 35 -4.34 0.29 16.38
CA ILE A 35 -4.33 -1.14 16.02
C ILE A 35 -3.51 -1.93 17.06
N LYS A 36 -2.29 -1.47 17.36
CA LYS A 36 -1.44 -2.06 18.41
C LYS A 36 -2.13 -2.09 19.78
N GLY A 37 -2.89 -1.05 20.10
CA GLY A 37 -3.66 -0.98 21.34
C GLY A 37 -4.84 -1.98 21.41
N LEU A 38 -5.48 -2.28 20.29
CA LEU A 38 -6.51 -3.33 20.18
C LEU A 38 -5.90 -4.73 20.34
N GLU A 39 -4.78 -5.00 19.68
CA GLU A 39 -4.06 -6.27 19.78
C GLU A 39 -3.57 -6.53 21.21
N ALA A 40 -3.01 -5.49 21.87
CA ALA A 40 -2.58 -5.56 23.26
C ALA A 40 -3.73 -5.84 24.25
N ASP A 41 -4.95 -5.47 23.89
CA ASP A 41 -6.18 -5.75 24.64
C ASP A 41 -6.78 -7.14 24.34
N GLY A 42 -6.12 -7.93 23.49
CA GLY A 42 -6.52 -9.28 23.11
C GLY A 42 -7.51 -9.38 21.95
N ALA A 43 -7.81 -8.28 21.24
CA ALA A 43 -8.65 -8.33 20.06
C ALA A 43 -7.93 -9.05 18.91
N ARG A 44 -8.68 -9.88 18.17
CA ARG A 44 -8.18 -10.50 16.94
C ARG A 44 -8.31 -9.52 15.78
N VAL A 45 -7.20 -8.97 15.33
CA VAL A 45 -7.13 -7.93 14.30
C VAL A 45 -6.41 -8.46 13.07
N TYR A 46 -7.03 -8.38 11.90
CA TYR A 46 -6.48 -8.82 10.62
C TYR A 46 -6.75 -7.79 9.52
N PRO A 47 -5.72 -7.34 8.78
CA PRO A 47 -4.30 -7.68 8.98
C PRO A 47 -3.78 -7.20 10.34
N SER A 48 -2.71 -7.85 10.84
CA SER A 48 -2.05 -7.46 12.08
C SER A 48 -1.42 -6.06 11.97
N SER A 49 -1.12 -5.42 13.10
CA SER A 49 -0.44 -4.12 13.09
C SER A 49 0.91 -4.18 12.37
N SER A 50 1.62 -5.30 12.43
CA SER A 50 2.90 -5.49 11.73
C SER A 50 2.74 -5.57 10.22
N ALA A 51 1.68 -6.18 9.71
CA ALA A 51 1.37 -6.20 8.28
C ALA A 51 0.76 -4.86 7.81
N PHE A 52 -0.10 -4.26 8.63
CA PHE A 52 -0.77 -3.00 8.31
C PHE A 52 0.19 -1.81 8.19
N GLU A 53 1.31 -1.82 8.89
CA GLU A 53 2.36 -0.80 8.81
C GLU A 53 2.82 -0.57 7.36
N PHE A 54 2.94 -1.65 6.57
CA PHE A 54 3.39 -1.56 5.18
C PHE A 54 2.39 -0.87 4.24
N SER A 55 1.11 -0.83 4.58
CA SER A 55 0.12 -0.04 3.83
C SER A 55 0.24 1.46 4.11
N GLN A 56 0.73 1.83 5.29
CA GLN A 56 0.83 3.22 5.73
C GLN A 56 2.19 3.87 5.46
N ASP A 57 3.26 3.07 5.38
CA ASP A 57 4.65 3.54 5.20
C ASP A 57 5.31 2.89 3.98
N LYS A 58 5.41 3.67 2.89
CA LYS A 58 6.01 3.22 1.63
C LYS A 58 7.51 2.94 1.75
N ALA A 59 8.21 3.64 2.65
CA ALA A 59 9.64 3.41 2.88
C ALA A 59 9.87 2.09 3.62
N ALA A 60 9.07 1.81 4.66
CA ALA A 60 9.08 0.53 5.35
C ALA A 60 8.74 -0.61 4.40
N MET A 61 7.71 -0.44 3.56
CA MET A 61 7.33 -1.43 2.54
C MET A 61 8.48 -1.70 1.56
N ARG A 62 9.11 -0.66 0.98
CA ARG A 62 10.23 -0.83 0.04
C ARG A 62 11.43 -1.53 0.68
N LYS A 63 11.74 -1.20 1.92
CA LYS A 63 12.79 -1.86 2.70
C LYS A 63 12.48 -3.34 2.93
N ARG A 64 11.25 -3.66 3.33
CA ARG A 64 10.81 -5.03 3.61
C ARG A 64 10.82 -5.90 2.36
N LEU A 65 10.39 -5.33 1.23
CA LEU A 65 10.27 -6.02 -0.05
C LEU A 65 11.49 -5.80 -0.98
N ALA A 66 12.66 -5.44 -0.44
CA ALA A 66 13.85 -5.11 -1.25
C ALA A 66 14.33 -6.24 -2.17
N GLY A 67 13.98 -7.51 -1.88
CA GLY A 67 14.28 -8.67 -2.74
C GLY A 67 13.21 -8.98 -3.79
N MET A 68 12.10 -8.25 -3.81
CA MET A 68 10.99 -8.45 -4.74
C MET A 68 11.12 -7.53 -5.96
N PRO A 69 10.57 -7.93 -7.13
CA PRO A 69 10.50 -7.06 -8.29
C PRO A 69 9.77 -5.75 -7.94
N ALA A 70 10.44 -4.64 -8.15
CA ALA A 70 9.90 -3.30 -7.89
C ALA A 70 10.67 -2.26 -8.73
N PRO A 71 10.09 -1.06 -8.98
CA PRO A 71 10.85 0.06 -9.52
C PRO A 71 12.06 0.38 -8.66
N LYS A 72 13.18 0.79 -9.29
CA LYS A 72 14.30 1.34 -8.55
C LYS A 72 13.84 2.52 -7.72
N SER A 73 14.24 2.57 -6.47
CA SER A 73 13.76 3.61 -5.57
C SER A 73 14.84 4.09 -4.60
N GLN A 74 14.72 5.34 -4.16
CA GLN A 74 15.55 5.94 -3.14
C GLN A 74 14.76 6.94 -2.29
N LEU A 75 15.16 7.09 -1.03
CA LEU A 75 14.66 8.15 -0.16
C LEU A 75 15.56 9.37 -0.31
N ILE A 76 14.93 10.54 -0.44
CA ILE A 76 15.66 11.81 -0.54
C ILE A 76 15.10 12.84 0.43
N THR A 77 15.98 13.76 0.85
CA THR A 77 15.66 14.99 1.59
C THR A 77 16.11 16.24 0.83
N ASP A 78 16.80 16.04 -0.30
CA ASP A 78 17.34 17.10 -1.14
C ASP A 78 17.16 16.76 -2.61
N ALA A 79 16.75 17.73 -3.43
CA ALA A 79 16.48 17.54 -4.85
C ALA A 79 17.76 17.20 -5.65
N SER A 80 18.95 17.63 -5.19
CA SER A 80 20.24 17.35 -5.85
C SER A 80 20.61 15.87 -5.85
N ALA A 81 19.96 15.05 -5.03
CA ALA A 81 20.14 13.60 -5.01
C ALA A 81 19.58 12.90 -6.26
N VAL A 82 18.76 13.58 -7.07
CA VAL A 82 18.15 13.05 -8.29
C VAL A 82 18.75 13.74 -9.51
N THR A 83 19.41 12.97 -10.35
CA THR A 83 20.12 13.48 -11.54
C THR A 83 19.44 13.12 -12.86
N GLU A 84 18.53 12.13 -12.85
CA GLU A 84 17.82 11.66 -14.03
C GLU A 84 16.31 11.89 -13.88
N PHE A 85 15.67 12.41 -14.94
CA PHE A 85 14.23 12.69 -15.00
C PHE A 85 13.66 12.15 -16.33
N PRO A 86 12.35 11.84 -16.40
CA PRO A 86 11.33 12.00 -15.36
C PRO A 86 11.39 10.88 -14.29
N VAL A 87 10.90 11.21 -13.09
CA VAL A 87 10.76 10.26 -11.97
C VAL A 87 9.37 10.36 -11.34
N ILE A 88 9.01 9.38 -10.52
CA ILE A 88 7.83 9.44 -9.66
C ILE A 88 8.27 9.76 -8.23
N ALA A 89 7.77 10.88 -7.70
CA ALA A 89 7.95 11.24 -6.30
C ALA A 89 6.71 10.86 -5.50
N LYS A 90 6.90 10.28 -4.31
CA LYS A 90 5.80 9.85 -3.44
C LYS A 90 6.03 10.31 -2.01
N LYS A 91 4.96 10.76 -1.34
CA LYS A 91 4.95 10.87 0.13
C LYS A 91 5.17 9.49 0.73
N ILE A 92 5.95 9.42 1.80
CA ILE A 92 6.17 8.16 2.52
C ILE A 92 4.87 7.67 3.14
N SER A 93 4.08 8.58 3.73
CA SER A 93 2.80 8.27 4.39
C SER A 93 1.72 9.29 4.07
N GLY A 94 0.46 8.96 4.33
CA GLY A 94 -0.68 9.86 4.23
C GLY A 94 -1.13 10.22 2.80
N GLY A 95 -0.60 9.54 1.77
CA GLY A 95 -1.08 9.67 0.39
C GLY A 95 -2.21 8.67 0.10
N TYR A 96 -3.26 9.13 -0.59
CA TYR A 96 -4.40 8.33 -1.04
C TYR A 96 -4.98 8.95 -2.32
N ASP A 97 -5.63 8.14 -3.15
CA ASP A 97 -6.33 8.58 -4.37
C ASP A 97 -5.49 9.54 -5.25
N GLY A 98 -4.24 9.16 -5.54
CA GLY A 98 -3.30 9.98 -6.32
C GLY A 98 -2.69 11.17 -5.55
N ARG A 99 -3.19 11.50 -4.36
CA ARG A 99 -2.62 12.58 -3.53
C ARG A 99 -1.28 12.13 -2.92
N GLY A 100 -0.28 13.00 -3.05
CA GLY A 100 1.07 12.69 -2.58
C GLY A 100 1.85 11.77 -3.52
N VAL A 101 1.47 11.73 -4.80
CA VAL A 101 2.22 11.11 -5.91
C VAL A 101 2.34 12.13 -7.04
N TRP A 102 3.56 12.34 -7.54
CA TRP A 102 3.84 13.30 -8.60
C TRP A 102 4.75 12.68 -9.66
N LYS A 103 4.42 12.91 -10.92
CA LYS A 103 5.38 12.77 -12.02
C LYS A 103 6.22 14.03 -12.04
N VAL A 104 7.50 13.88 -11.83
CA VAL A 104 8.46 15.01 -11.72
C VAL A 104 9.37 15.00 -12.93
N GLU A 105 9.41 16.12 -13.65
CA GLU A 105 10.12 16.24 -14.93
C GLU A 105 11.38 17.10 -14.82
N SER A 106 11.60 17.78 -13.68
CA SER A 106 12.76 18.65 -13.48
C SER A 106 13.20 18.75 -12.02
N PRO A 107 14.49 19.13 -11.77
CA PRO A 107 14.98 19.41 -10.43
C PRO A 107 14.20 20.52 -9.71
N ASP A 108 13.81 21.58 -10.42
CA ASP A 108 13.08 22.71 -9.83
C ASP A 108 11.70 22.27 -9.32
N HIS A 109 10.99 21.45 -10.08
CA HIS A 109 9.71 20.87 -9.65
C HIS A 109 9.90 20.00 -8.42
N LEU A 110 10.96 19.18 -8.36
CA LEU A 110 11.25 18.36 -7.20
C LEU A 110 11.57 19.20 -5.96
N ALA A 111 12.33 20.27 -6.13
CA ALA A 111 12.64 21.20 -5.05
C ALA A 111 11.39 21.87 -4.47
N GLU A 112 10.42 22.23 -5.30
CA GLU A 112 9.14 22.80 -4.83
C GLU A 112 8.35 21.78 -3.99
N ILE A 113 8.27 20.52 -4.42
CA ILE A 113 7.59 19.47 -3.66
C ILE A 113 8.26 19.24 -2.31
N LEU A 114 9.59 19.28 -2.26
CA LEU A 114 10.36 19.11 -1.02
C LEU A 114 10.17 20.23 0.00
N LYS A 115 9.76 21.44 -0.40
CA LYS A 115 9.43 22.51 0.54
C LYS A 115 8.31 22.13 1.52
N GLU A 116 7.37 21.31 1.04
CA GLU A 116 6.23 20.86 1.84
C GLU A 116 6.41 19.45 2.41
N ASN A 117 7.47 18.74 2.04
CA ASN A 117 7.68 17.33 2.39
C ASN A 117 9.15 17.12 2.76
N ALA A 118 9.42 16.86 4.04
CA ALA A 118 10.79 16.70 4.55
C ALA A 118 11.55 15.51 3.92
N THR A 119 10.82 14.48 3.48
CA THR A 119 11.41 13.30 2.83
C THR A 119 10.42 12.77 1.79
N LEU A 120 10.94 12.37 0.64
CA LEU A 120 10.19 11.74 -0.44
C LEU A 120 10.80 10.39 -0.80
N LEU A 121 9.96 9.45 -1.22
CA LEU A 121 10.34 8.25 -1.94
C LEU A 121 10.34 8.59 -3.44
N ILE A 122 11.49 8.48 -4.09
CA ILE A 122 11.63 8.64 -5.53
C ILE A 122 11.69 7.26 -6.16
N GLU A 123 10.94 7.06 -7.23
CA GLU A 123 10.95 5.84 -8.02
C GLU A 123 11.20 6.17 -9.50
N GLU A 124 11.83 5.25 -10.23
CA GLU A 124 11.91 5.35 -11.69
C GLU A 124 10.50 5.35 -12.29
N LEU A 125 10.32 6.12 -13.35
CA LEU A 125 9.09 6.08 -14.14
C LEU A 125 9.09 4.81 -14.98
N ILE A 126 8.09 3.94 -14.76
CA ILE A 126 7.89 2.73 -15.56
C ILE A 126 6.90 3.03 -16.68
N ASP A 127 7.29 2.72 -17.90
CA ASP A 127 6.39 2.69 -19.05
C ASP A 127 5.72 1.30 -19.09
N PHE A 128 4.44 1.25 -18.78
CA PHE A 128 3.67 0.00 -18.73
C PHE A 128 2.42 0.08 -19.60
N ASP A 129 2.02 -1.04 -20.17
CA ASP A 129 0.83 -1.12 -21.02
C ASP A 129 -0.47 -0.92 -20.21
N TYR A 130 -0.54 -1.52 -19.02
CA TYR A 130 -1.67 -1.40 -18.08
C TYR A 130 -1.30 -1.88 -16.68
N GLU A 131 -2.13 -1.54 -15.71
CA GLU A 131 -1.95 -1.94 -14.33
C GLU A 131 -2.84 -3.14 -13.98
N ILE A 132 -2.32 -4.03 -13.13
CA ILE A 132 -3.08 -5.13 -12.56
C ILE A 132 -2.97 -5.15 -11.03
N ALA A 133 -4.00 -5.67 -10.40
CA ALA A 133 -4.01 -5.99 -8.97
C ALA A 133 -4.27 -7.48 -8.78
N VAL A 134 -3.61 -8.08 -7.78
CA VAL A 134 -3.87 -9.45 -7.35
C VAL A 134 -4.26 -9.44 -5.88
N MET A 135 -5.48 -9.87 -5.60
CA MET A 135 -5.94 -10.02 -4.22
C MET A 135 -5.44 -11.33 -3.65
N VAL A 136 -5.03 -11.29 -2.39
CA VAL A 136 -4.57 -12.46 -1.62
C VAL A 136 -5.39 -12.57 -0.33
N ALA A 137 -5.84 -13.78 -0.01
CA ALA A 137 -6.31 -14.12 1.32
C ALA A 137 -5.30 -15.06 1.97
N ARG A 138 -4.89 -14.72 3.20
CA ARG A 138 -3.96 -15.53 3.99
C ARG A 138 -4.51 -15.75 5.39
N SER A 139 -4.49 -17.01 5.84
CA SER A 139 -4.90 -17.35 7.19
C SER A 139 -3.74 -17.10 8.18
N PRO A 140 -4.03 -16.94 9.49
CA PRO A 140 -3.01 -16.88 10.52
C PRO A 140 -2.13 -18.15 10.60
N HIS A 141 -2.58 -19.24 9.97
CA HIS A 141 -1.88 -20.54 9.95
C HIS A 141 -1.02 -20.73 8.69
N GLY A 142 -0.91 -19.70 7.84
CA GLY A 142 -0.05 -19.71 6.66
C GLY A 142 -0.69 -20.24 5.38
N GLN A 143 -1.95 -20.71 5.41
CA GLN A 143 -2.64 -21.04 4.16
C GLN A 143 -2.95 -19.76 3.41
N ALA A 144 -2.69 -19.74 2.11
CA ALA A 144 -2.94 -18.58 1.28
C ALA A 144 -3.54 -18.99 -0.06
N THR A 145 -4.34 -18.10 -0.63
CA THR A 145 -4.90 -18.22 -1.98
C THR A 145 -4.99 -16.86 -2.64
N THR A 146 -5.05 -16.83 -3.98
CA THR A 146 -5.21 -15.62 -4.76
C THR A 146 -6.48 -15.69 -5.59
N TRP A 147 -7.00 -14.51 -5.94
CA TRP A 147 -7.96 -14.36 -7.04
C TRP A 147 -7.22 -14.18 -8.37
N ALA A 148 -7.95 -14.33 -9.45
CA ALA A 148 -7.42 -14.00 -10.78
C ALA A 148 -6.96 -12.52 -10.81
N PRO A 149 -5.83 -12.22 -11.46
CA PRO A 149 -5.40 -10.84 -11.65
C PRO A 149 -6.49 -10.00 -12.29
N THR A 150 -6.67 -8.81 -11.77
CA THR A 150 -7.70 -7.85 -12.18
C THR A 150 -7.02 -6.64 -12.79
N GLN A 151 -7.40 -6.24 -14.00
CA GLN A 151 -6.94 -4.98 -14.57
C GLN A 151 -7.57 -3.81 -13.80
N THR A 152 -6.75 -2.81 -13.46
CA THR A 152 -7.21 -1.56 -12.85
C THR A 152 -7.03 -0.42 -13.84
N ILE A 153 -8.03 0.45 -13.93
CA ILE A 153 -8.01 1.63 -14.81
C ILE A 153 -8.06 2.86 -13.94
N GLN A 154 -6.99 3.64 -14.03
CA GLN A 154 -6.85 4.87 -13.26
C GLN A 154 -7.27 6.09 -14.08
N ARG A 155 -7.90 7.06 -13.40
CA ARG A 155 -8.13 8.40 -13.94
C ARG A 155 -7.78 9.41 -12.85
N ASP A 156 -6.83 10.29 -13.14
CA ASP A 156 -6.33 11.29 -12.19
C ASP A 156 -5.85 10.69 -10.86
N GLY A 157 -5.24 9.50 -10.93
CA GLY A 157 -4.75 8.76 -9.75
C GLY A 157 -5.81 8.01 -8.96
N ILE A 158 -7.07 7.98 -9.42
CA ILE A 158 -8.19 7.29 -8.79
C ILE A 158 -8.57 6.06 -9.64
N CYS A 159 -8.69 4.89 -9.02
CA CYS A 159 -9.19 3.70 -9.68
C CYS A 159 -10.68 3.86 -9.99
N VAL A 160 -11.03 4.04 -11.27
CA VAL A 160 -12.41 4.26 -11.71
C VAL A 160 -13.08 3.02 -12.26
N MET A 161 -12.31 2.00 -12.62
CA MET A 161 -12.83 0.74 -13.15
C MET A 161 -11.87 -0.41 -12.88
N THR A 162 -12.42 -1.58 -12.64
CA THR A 162 -11.69 -2.84 -12.58
C THR A 162 -12.32 -3.85 -13.51
N ILE A 163 -11.49 -4.70 -14.15
CA ILE A 163 -11.95 -5.77 -15.06
C ILE A 163 -11.31 -7.07 -14.60
N SER A 164 -12.14 -8.02 -14.15
CA SER A 164 -11.67 -9.32 -13.65
C SER A 164 -12.32 -10.48 -14.43
N PRO A 165 -11.53 -11.45 -14.90
CA PRO A 165 -10.06 -11.45 -14.96
C PRO A 165 -9.53 -10.41 -15.95
N ALA A 166 -8.24 -10.04 -15.82
CA ALA A 166 -7.58 -9.08 -16.71
C ALA A 166 -7.59 -9.57 -18.16
N PRO A 167 -8.22 -8.83 -19.12
CA PRO A 167 -8.62 -9.42 -20.41
C PRO A 167 -7.46 -9.73 -21.38
N GLN A 168 -6.32 -9.07 -21.23
CA GLN A 168 -5.16 -9.25 -22.13
C GLN A 168 -3.98 -9.93 -21.45
N LEU A 169 -4.17 -10.45 -20.25
CA LEU A 169 -3.11 -11.10 -19.49
C LEU A 169 -2.96 -12.56 -19.93
N SER A 170 -1.77 -12.94 -20.37
CA SER A 170 -1.47 -14.34 -20.68
C SER A 170 -1.52 -15.22 -19.43
N ASN A 171 -1.76 -16.52 -19.58
CA ASN A 171 -1.76 -17.46 -18.47
C ASN A 171 -0.41 -17.44 -17.70
N GLU A 172 0.70 -17.38 -18.43
CA GLU A 172 2.05 -17.30 -17.83
C GLU A 172 2.23 -16.07 -16.95
N LEU A 173 1.83 -14.89 -17.44
CA LEU A 173 1.89 -13.64 -16.65
C LEU A 173 0.91 -13.65 -15.49
N SER A 174 -0.27 -14.26 -15.66
CA SER A 174 -1.24 -14.43 -14.59
C SER A 174 -0.67 -15.28 -13.44
N GLU A 175 -0.07 -16.43 -13.75
CA GLU A 175 0.57 -17.31 -12.76
C GLU A 175 1.75 -16.61 -12.05
N LYS A 176 2.57 -15.89 -12.82
CA LYS A 176 3.69 -15.10 -12.28
C LYS A 176 3.22 -14.00 -11.33
N ALA A 177 2.17 -13.29 -11.68
CA ALA A 177 1.58 -12.25 -10.85
C ALA A 177 0.99 -12.81 -9.55
N GLN A 178 0.25 -13.93 -9.65
CA GLN A 178 -0.31 -14.61 -8.48
C GLN A 178 0.79 -15.15 -7.54
N LYS A 179 1.84 -15.77 -8.12
CA LYS A 179 2.98 -16.22 -7.34
C LYS A 179 3.66 -15.06 -6.61
N LEU A 180 3.93 -13.95 -7.29
CA LEU A 180 4.52 -12.76 -6.69
C LEU A 180 3.66 -12.22 -5.54
N ALA A 181 2.34 -12.19 -5.71
CA ALA A 181 1.41 -11.75 -4.67
C ALA A 181 1.44 -12.67 -3.43
N LEU A 182 1.55 -13.99 -3.61
CA LEU A 182 1.73 -14.94 -2.52
C LEU A 182 3.08 -14.75 -1.81
N ASP A 183 4.16 -14.55 -2.57
CA ASP A 183 5.50 -14.34 -2.03
C ASP A 183 5.52 -13.05 -1.18
N ILE A 184 4.90 -11.96 -1.66
CA ILE A 184 4.73 -10.70 -0.91
C ILE A 184 3.91 -10.93 0.37
N ALA A 185 2.76 -11.61 0.27
CA ALA A 185 1.93 -11.88 1.44
C ALA A 185 2.65 -12.73 2.51
N ASN A 186 3.51 -13.66 2.08
CA ASN A 186 4.35 -14.43 3.00
C ASN A 186 5.43 -13.59 3.67
N GLU A 187 5.97 -12.59 2.94
CA GLU A 187 7.03 -11.73 3.47
C GLU A 187 6.51 -10.72 4.50
N ILE A 188 5.30 -10.21 4.31
CA ILE A 188 4.72 -9.20 5.22
C ILE A 188 3.95 -9.78 6.41
N GLY A 189 3.59 -11.07 6.41
CA GLY A 189 3.00 -11.78 7.57
C GLY A 189 1.53 -12.12 7.41
#